data_4b3e6eeeb63abb93a82e645baba9aec9
#
_entry.id   4b3e6eeeb63abb93a82e645baba9aec9
#
_cell.length_a   1.000
_cell.length_b   1.000
_cell.length_c   1.000
_cell.angle_alpha   90.00
_cell.angle_beta   90.00
_cell.angle_gamma   90.00
#
_symmetry.space_group_name_H-M   'P 1'
#
loop_
_entity.id
_entity.type
_entity.pdbx_description
1 polymer ?
#
loop_
_entity_poly.entity_id
_entity_poly.type
_entity_poly.pdbx_seq_one_letter_code
_entity_poly.pdbx_strand_id
1 'polypeptide(L)'
;MTDVIKFFTRRQGKKKASLTDWISYGFLFLGFLIIFLPVLWLVMNSIKSQFLLQKYDTNFLPMDYERVARATIYGPDGKDILIMKDLEPWVMFWKNLDDEERAEKDVVNYIKNFTGKEYYALRSHFGLVSVFAKDLIDNQNLPEWLIKYPSMFPSAKKDYDPQSIVDTLNNEDARLLSEYLGLKPYKGNGFTAQILVSMPDLETGELIEYSVSRINPTKETVNARLVSNPEAGITKLSQNEIIINKNLKPSWINYTDPLTKKALGSFDAVRCLNNSVFVTIVATIITLLINSMAAFALSKYRFNGQIVFFVIILATLMVPASVLIVGIFKMVTMTGLSGSLWGVIIPGAATPTGVFMLRQYMLTIPDELLEAARMDAASEWTIYWRIIFPLALPAIAVLGILSIIWRWNDLILPMIAVQ
;
A
#
# COMPACT_ATOMS: atom_id res chain seq x y z
N MET A 1 -23.56 12.90 23.28
CA MET A 1 -23.26 11.54 23.75
C MET A 1 -24.45 10.84 24.41
N THR A 2 -25.26 11.54 25.20
CA THR A 2 -26.47 11.02 25.87
C THR A 2 -27.61 10.57 24.94
N ASP A 3 -27.79 11.18 23.77
CA ASP A 3 -28.88 10.85 22.86
C ASP A 3 -28.60 9.59 22.00
N VAL A 4 -27.35 9.32 21.69
CA VAL A 4 -26.92 8.07 20.98
C VAL A 4 -27.14 6.88 21.90
N ILE A 5 -26.79 7.00 23.17
CA ILE A 5 -27.04 5.94 24.17
C ILE A 5 -28.54 5.68 24.34
N LYS A 6 -29.37 6.74 24.36
CA LYS A 6 -30.83 6.61 24.41
C LYS A 6 -31.43 5.94 23.20
N PHE A 7 -30.84 6.11 21.98
CA PHE A 7 -31.27 5.43 20.77
C PHE A 7 -31.08 3.94 20.85
N PHE A 8 -29.90 3.48 21.30
CA PHE A 8 -29.58 2.07 21.45
C PHE A 8 -30.28 1.38 22.65
N THR A 9 -30.68 2.16 23.67
CA THR A 9 -31.39 1.64 24.86
C THR A 9 -32.91 1.79 24.78
N ARG A 10 -33.46 2.33 23.68
CA ARG A 10 -34.90 2.58 23.53
C ARG A 10 -35.62 1.26 23.21
N ARG A 11 -36.07 0.57 24.24
CA ARG A 11 -36.91 -0.61 24.10
C ARG A 11 -38.33 -0.22 23.72
N GLN A 12 -38.94 -0.98 22.81
CA GLN A 12 -40.38 -0.92 22.50
C GLN A 12 -41.24 -1.58 23.63
N GLY A 13 -40.91 -1.38 24.91
CA GLY A 13 -41.63 -1.96 26.01
C GLY A 13 -41.18 -1.41 27.36
N LYS A 14 -42.13 -1.31 28.31
CA LYS A 14 -41.98 -0.69 29.63
C LYS A 14 -41.16 -1.52 30.66
N LYS A 15 -40.46 -2.62 30.31
CA LYS A 15 -39.73 -3.44 31.28
C LYS A 15 -38.26 -3.03 31.35
N LYS A 16 -37.70 -2.96 32.56
CA LYS A 16 -36.25 -2.82 32.81
C LYS A 16 -35.51 -3.99 32.22
N ALA A 17 -34.27 -3.73 31.73
CA ALA A 17 -33.39 -4.79 31.17
C ALA A 17 -33.21 -5.87 32.21
N SER A 18 -33.44 -7.14 31.79
CA SER A 18 -33.25 -8.31 32.63
C SER A 18 -31.78 -8.76 32.61
N LEU A 19 -31.39 -9.63 33.52
CA LEU A 19 -30.04 -10.22 33.54
C LEU A 19 -29.71 -10.91 32.21
N THR A 20 -30.69 -11.57 31.60
CA THR A 20 -30.55 -12.24 30.31
C THR A 20 -30.27 -11.25 29.17
N ASP A 21 -30.83 -10.03 29.21
CA ASP A 21 -30.55 -8.99 28.23
C ASP A 21 -29.09 -8.51 28.34
N TRP A 22 -28.61 -8.32 29.56
CA TRP A 22 -27.22 -7.94 29.79
C TRP A 22 -26.22 -9.01 29.33
N ILE A 23 -26.53 -10.29 29.58
CA ILE A 23 -25.73 -11.39 29.06
C ILE A 23 -25.74 -11.38 27.53
N SER A 24 -26.91 -11.22 26.91
CA SER A 24 -27.01 -11.13 25.44
C SER A 24 -26.22 -9.95 24.87
N TYR A 25 -26.28 -8.78 25.49
CA TYR A 25 -25.45 -7.64 25.08
C TYR A 25 -23.96 -7.91 25.27
N GLY A 26 -23.57 -8.62 26.34
CA GLY A 26 -22.18 -9.05 26.55
C GLY A 26 -21.69 -9.97 25.43
N PHE A 27 -22.50 -10.96 25.03
CA PHE A 27 -22.17 -11.82 23.89
C PHE A 27 -22.10 -11.06 22.56
N LEU A 28 -23.06 -10.16 22.30
CA LEU A 28 -23.04 -9.33 21.09
C LEU A 28 -21.82 -8.41 21.05
N PHE A 29 -21.46 -7.82 22.19
CA PHE A 29 -20.27 -6.97 22.29
C PHE A 29 -18.98 -7.78 22.10
N LEU A 30 -18.90 -8.97 22.69
CA LEU A 30 -17.76 -9.86 22.47
C LEU A 30 -17.66 -10.30 21.01
N GLY A 31 -18.77 -10.68 20.39
CA GLY A 31 -18.82 -10.99 18.96
C GLY A 31 -18.41 -9.81 18.08
N PHE A 32 -18.87 -8.61 18.42
CA PHE A 32 -18.43 -7.38 17.76
C PHE A 32 -16.91 -7.17 17.88
N LEU A 33 -16.36 -7.33 19.09
CA LEU A 33 -14.91 -7.18 19.29
C LEU A 33 -14.11 -8.18 18.47
N ILE A 34 -14.54 -9.45 18.43
CA ILE A 34 -13.85 -10.50 17.66
C ILE A 34 -13.79 -10.15 16.16
N ILE A 35 -14.85 -9.53 15.62
CA ILE A 35 -14.92 -9.14 14.20
C ILE A 35 -14.22 -7.79 13.98
N PHE A 36 -14.42 -6.84 14.87
CA PHE A 36 -13.96 -5.46 14.69
C PHE A 36 -12.45 -5.27 14.93
N LEU A 37 -11.88 -5.97 15.94
CA LEU A 37 -10.46 -5.84 16.27
C LEU A 37 -9.52 -6.21 15.11
N PRO A 38 -9.71 -7.33 14.38
CA PRO A 38 -8.91 -7.62 13.19
C PRO A 38 -9.04 -6.55 12.10
N VAL A 39 -10.24 -6.03 11.86
CA VAL A 39 -10.47 -4.97 10.87
C VAL A 39 -9.76 -3.69 11.30
N LEU A 40 -9.90 -3.30 12.56
CA LEU A 40 -9.21 -2.12 13.10
C LEU A 40 -7.68 -2.28 13.03
N TRP A 41 -7.17 -3.49 13.33
CA TRP A 41 -5.75 -3.80 13.19
C TRP A 41 -5.26 -3.70 11.74
N LEU A 42 -6.04 -4.16 10.76
CA LEU A 42 -5.72 -4.00 9.34
C LEU A 42 -5.68 -2.52 8.93
N VAL A 43 -6.64 -1.72 9.37
CA VAL A 43 -6.68 -0.28 9.11
C VAL A 43 -5.45 0.41 9.73
N MET A 44 -5.10 0.09 10.97
CA MET A 44 -3.93 0.66 11.62
C MET A 44 -2.61 0.23 10.93
N ASN A 45 -2.52 -1.01 10.45
CA ASN A 45 -1.36 -1.45 9.69
C ASN A 45 -1.26 -0.80 8.31
N SER A 46 -2.38 -0.49 7.66
CA SER A 46 -2.37 0.12 6.33
C SER A 46 -1.75 1.53 6.30
N ILE A 47 -1.74 2.22 7.44
CA ILE A 47 -1.11 3.55 7.60
C ILE A 47 0.28 3.49 8.26
N LYS A 48 0.87 2.30 8.43
CA LYS A 48 2.26 2.16 8.86
C LYS A 48 3.21 2.42 7.70
N SER A 49 4.42 2.89 8.01
CA SER A 49 5.46 3.01 7.00
C SER A 49 5.85 1.63 6.43
N GLN A 50 6.25 1.57 5.16
CA GLN A 50 6.68 0.32 4.50
C GLN A 50 7.79 -0.40 5.26
N PHE A 51 8.67 0.36 5.91
CA PHE A 51 9.73 -0.21 6.72
C PHE A 51 9.22 -0.99 7.94
N LEU A 52 8.19 -0.48 8.63
CA LEU A 52 7.57 -1.18 9.77
C LEU A 52 6.84 -2.44 9.32
N LEU A 53 6.15 -2.39 8.18
CA LEU A 53 5.46 -3.54 7.60
C LEU A 53 6.44 -4.66 7.23
N GLN A 54 7.60 -4.33 6.65
CA GLN A 54 8.64 -5.31 6.31
C GLN A 54 9.28 -5.95 7.54
N LYS A 55 9.31 -5.26 8.69
CA LYS A 55 9.88 -5.77 9.94
C LYS A 55 8.88 -6.55 10.81
N TYR A 56 7.65 -6.79 10.34
CA TYR A 56 6.59 -7.46 11.12
C TYR A 56 6.38 -6.79 12.50
N ASP A 57 6.31 -5.45 12.51
CA ASP A 57 6.06 -4.72 13.75
C ASP A 57 4.66 -5.03 14.28
N THR A 58 4.60 -5.61 15.47
CA THR A 58 3.37 -6.04 16.13
C THR A 58 2.66 -4.91 16.88
N ASN A 59 3.21 -3.70 16.93
CA ASN A 59 2.57 -2.57 17.57
C ASN A 59 1.22 -2.28 16.90
N PHE A 60 0.19 -2.01 17.72
CA PHE A 60 -1.13 -1.69 17.21
C PHE A 60 -1.18 -0.34 16.50
N LEU A 61 -0.53 0.68 17.06
CA LEU A 61 -0.50 2.03 16.52
C LEU A 61 0.61 2.19 15.46
N PRO A 62 0.46 3.10 14.48
CA PRO A 62 1.48 3.43 13.50
C PRO A 62 2.59 4.29 14.12
N MET A 63 3.34 3.70 15.06
CA MET A 63 4.46 4.32 15.74
C MET A 63 5.72 4.04 14.94
N ASP A 64 6.36 5.07 14.39
CA ASP A 64 7.66 4.92 13.74
C ASP A 64 8.79 5.25 14.71
N TYR A 65 9.91 4.55 14.53
CA TYR A 65 11.12 4.82 15.29
C TYR A 65 11.80 6.08 14.77
N GLU A 66 12.31 6.89 15.67
CA GLU A 66 13.19 7.98 15.29
C GLU A 66 14.46 7.41 14.66
N ARG A 67 14.82 7.92 13.49
CA ARG A 67 15.92 7.38 12.69
C ARG A 67 17.00 8.42 12.48
N VAL A 68 18.23 7.93 12.48
CA VAL A 68 19.41 8.69 12.12
C VAL A 68 20.12 8.02 10.94
N ALA A 69 20.81 8.80 10.14
CA ALA A 69 21.62 8.30 9.04
C ALA A 69 23.05 8.10 9.53
N ARG A 70 23.55 6.88 9.39
CA ARG A 70 24.97 6.62 9.57
C ARG A 70 25.68 6.63 8.24
N ALA A 71 26.68 7.48 8.10
CA ALA A 71 27.61 7.52 6.99
C ALA A 71 29.01 7.07 7.42
N THR A 72 29.73 6.46 6.48
CA THR A 72 31.17 6.22 6.62
C THR A 72 31.85 6.93 5.48
N ILE A 73 32.75 7.85 5.81
CA ILE A 73 33.51 8.63 4.83
C ILE A 73 34.96 8.22 4.92
N TYR A 74 35.60 8.11 3.78
CA TYR A 74 37.04 7.90 3.66
C TYR A 74 37.64 9.17 3.08
N GLY A 75 38.32 9.93 3.89
CA GLY A 75 39.02 11.16 3.50
C GLY A 75 40.53 10.99 3.56
N PRO A 76 41.28 12.08 3.28
CA PRO A 76 42.75 12.09 3.39
C PRO A 76 43.24 11.69 4.77
N ASP A 77 42.50 12.08 5.80
CA ASP A 77 42.86 11.86 7.22
C ASP A 77 42.46 10.46 7.73
N GLY A 78 41.82 9.65 6.91
CA GLY A 78 41.39 8.29 7.24
C GLY A 78 39.92 8.03 7.10
N LYS A 79 39.41 7.15 7.99
CA LYS A 79 38.02 6.71 8.01
C LYS A 79 37.25 7.42 9.11
N ASP A 80 36.24 8.18 8.75
CA ASP A 80 35.32 8.85 9.69
C ASP A 80 33.94 8.19 9.66
N ILE A 81 33.30 8.15 10.82
CA ILE A 81 31.93 7.67 10.98
C ILE A 81 31.08 8.84 11.48
N LEU A 82 30.07 9.19 10.70
CA LEU A 82 29.14 10.26 11.04
C LEU A 82 27.76 9.69 11.33
N ILE A 83 27.05 10.31 12.27
CA ILE A 83 25.64 10.04 12.54
C ILE A 83 24.91 11.37 12.38
N MET A 84 24.05 11.43 11.36
CA MET A 84 23.31 12.62 11.00
C MET A 84 21.85 12.47 11.44
N LYS A 85 21.33 13.47 12.13
CA LYS A 85 19.93 13.59 12.55
C LYS A 85 19.16 14.48 11.58
N ASP A 86 17.85 14.46 11.71
CA ASP A 86 16.92 15.40 11.06
C ASP A 86 17.04 15.50 9.53
N LEU A 87 17.54 14.42 8.91
CA LEU A 87 17.55 14.33 7.46
C LEU A 87 16.14 14.09 6.92
N GLU A 88 15.83 14.72 5.81
CA GLU A 88 14.57 14.45 5.11
C GLU A 88 14.47 12.97 4.68
N PRO A 89 13.27 12.37 4.75
CA PRO A 89 13.08 10.94 4.46
C PRO A 89 13.60 10.51 3.10
N TRP A 90 13.44 11.35 2.05
CA TRP A 90 13.89 11.04 0.70
C TRP A 90 15.42 10.93 0.59
N VAL A 91 16.17 11.62 1.44
CA VAL A 91 17.63 11.53 1.49
C VAL A 91 18.06 10.12 1.89
N MET A 92 17.44 9.56 2.91
CA MET A 92 17.77 8.21 3.38
C MET A 92 17.43 7.13 2.34
N PHE A 93 16.42 7.35 1.52
CA PHE A 93 15.93 6.42 0.51
C PHE A 93 16.37 6.76 -0.91
N TRP A 94 17.32 7.68 -1.09
CA TRP A 94 17.79 8.17 -2.39
C TRP A 94 18.06 7.07 -3.42
N LYS A 95 18.69 5.97 -3.00
CA LYS A 95 19.01 4.84 -3.88
C LYS A 95 17.77 4.09 -4.39
N ASN A 96 16.65 4.21 -3.68
CA ASN A 96 15.39 3.52 -4.00
C ASN A 96 14.44 4.40 -4.81
N LEU A 97 14.76 5.68 -5.00
CA LEU A 97 14.00 6.60 -5.83
C LEU A 97 14.27 6.30 -7.30
N ASP A 98 13.25 6.44 -8.14
CA ASP A 98 13.41 6.38 -9.59
C ASP A 98 14.04 7.68 -10.15
N ASP A 99 14.35 7.69 -11.45
CA ASP A 99 15.03 8.82 -12.06
C ASP A 99 14.14 10.08 -12.17
N GLU A 100 12.81 9.91 -12.28
CA GLU A 100 11.86 11.02 -12.28
C GLU A 100 11.76 11.64 -10.88
N GLU A 101 11.66 10.83 -9.86
CA GLU A 101 11.64 11.27 -8.46
C GLU A 101 12.93 11.98 -8.04
N ARG A 102 14.08 11.49 -8.52
CA ARG A 102 15.39 12.13 -8.28
C ARG A 102 15.49 13.47 -8.95
N ALA A 103 14.97 13.61 -10.19
CA ALA A 103 14.99 14.84 -10.94
C ALA A 103 14.16 15.97 -10.30
N GLU A 104 13.10 15.62 -9.55
CA GLU A 104 12.29 16.59 -8.81
C GLU A 104 12.99 17.16 -7.58
N LYS A 105 14.05 16.51 -7.08
CA LYS A 105 14.74 16.93 -5.85
C LYS A 105 15.90 17.85 -6.15
N ASP A 106 15.87 19.05 -5.59
CA ASP A 106 16.98 19.99 -5.67
C ASP A 106 18.08 19.60 -4.68
N VAL A 107 18.84 18.56 -5.07
CA VAL A 107 19.94 17.99 -4.27
C VAL A 107 21.01 19.05 -3.97
N VAL A 108 21.33 19.90 -4.94
CA VAL A 108 22.39 20.91 -4.82
C VAL A 108 22.03 21.93 -3.76
N ASN A 109 20.79 22.41 -3.76
CA ASN A 109 20.33 23.37 -2.75
C ASN A 109 20.18 22.76 -1.37
N TYR A 110 19.75 21.48 -1.30
CA TYR A 110 19.66 20.76 -0.03
C TYR A 110 21.01 20.60 0.64
N ILE A 111 22.05 20.24 -0.11
CA ILE A 111 23.41 20.01 0.42
C ILE A 111 24.03 21.29 0.99
N LYS A 112 23.71 22.47 0.45
CA LYS A 112 24.22 23.77 0.92
C LYS A 112 23.87 24.08 2.39
N ASN A 113 22.87 23.43 2.94
CA ASN A 113 22.49 23.61 4.34
C ASN A 113 23.44 22.92 5.32
N PHE A 114 24.37 22.13 4.82
CA PHE A 114 25.31 21.35 5.62
C PHE A 114 26.73 21.84 5.40
N THR A 115 27.60 21.64 6.38
CA THR A 115 29.00 22.07 6.33
C THR A 115 29.95 20.94 6.76
N GLY A 116 31.24 21.08 6.41
CA GLY A 116 32.27 20.16 6.85
C GLY A 116 32.07 18.72 6.40
N LYS A 117 32.26 17.76 7.30
CA LYS A 117 32.19 16.32 7.02
C LYS A 117 30.78 15.87 6.57
N GLU A 118 29.73 16.50 7.08
CA GLU A 118 28.34 16.19 6.73
C GLU A 118 28.05 16.52 5.25
N TYR A 119 28.53 17.65 4.79
CA TYR A 119 28.46 18.08 3.40
C TYR A 119 29.08 17.04 2.46
N TYR A 120 30.29 16.56 2.75
CA TYR A 120 30.96 15.54 1.94
C TYR A 120 30.26 14.17 2.00
N ALA A 121 29.67 13.83 3.16
CA ALA A 121 28.87 12.63 3.29
C ALA A 121 27.65 12.64 2.39
N LEU A 122 26.94 13.77 2.32
CA LEU A 122 25.77 13.98 1.47
C LEU A 122 26.15 13.95 -0.02
N ARG A 123 27.21 14.66 -0.40
CA ARG A 123 27.69 14.62 -1.81
C ARG A 123 28.00 13.20 -2.24
N SER A 124 28.74 12.46 -1.45
CA SER A 124 29.05 11.05 -1.74
C SER A 124 27.81 10.17 -1.77
N HIS A 125 26.82 10.42 -0.90
CA HIS A 125 25.56 9.69 -0.87
C HIS A 125 24.75 9.89 -2.16
N PHE A 126 24.73 11.11 -2.68
CA PHE A 126 24.06 11.47 -3.94
C PHE A 126 24.88 11.11 -5.20
N GLY A 127 26.08 10.55 -5.04
CA GLY A 127 26.96 10.21 -6.17
C GLY A 127 27.72 11.40 -6.74
N LEU A 128 27.78 12.54 -6.02
CA LEU A 128 28.53 13.71 -6.42
C LEU A 128 29.98 13.57 -5.95
N VAL A 129 30.92 13.83 -6.84
CA VAL A 129 32.34 13.83 -6.52
C VAL A 129 32.69 15.08 -5.69
N SER A 130 33.52 14.95 -4.69
CA SER A 130 33.94 16.03 -3.82
C SER A 130 35.46 16.17 -3.84
N VAL A 131 35.92 17.41 -3.99
CA VAL A 131 37.32 17.81 -3.85
C VAL A 131 37.39 18.80 -2.70
N PHE A 132 38.48 18.77 -1.91
CA PHE A 132 38.64 19.73 -0.84
C PHE A 132 38.88 21.12 -1.39
N ALA A 133 38.13 22.09 -0.92
CA ALA A 133 38.34 23.51 -1.29
C ALA A 133 39.75 23.97 -0.92
N LYS A 134 40.28 23.48 0.21
CA LYS A 134 41.66 23.79 0.64
C LYS A 134 42.71 23.37 -0.38
N ASP A 135 42.52 22.21 -1.01
CA ASP A 135 43.47 21.69 -2.00
C ASP A 135 43.53 22.55 -3.28
N LEU A 136 42.43 23.26 -3.59
CA LEU A 136 42.39 24.25 -4.70
C LEU A 136 43.14 25.53 -4.40
N ILE A 137 43.21 25.96 -3.11
CA ILE A 137 43.91 27.18 -2.69
C ILE A 137 45.42 26.97 -2.69
N ASP A 138 45.83 25.80 -2.17
CA ASP A 138 47.27 25.51 -1.96
C ASP A 138 47.98 25.15 -3.29
N ASN A 139 47.23 24.87 -4.36
CA ASN A 139 47.79 24.44 -5.65
C ASN A 139 47.83 25.60 -6.67
N GLN A 140 49.04 26.06 -6.94
CA GLN A 140 49.26 27.21 -7.88
C GLN A 140 49.15 26.81 -9.37
N ASN A 141 49.13 25.52 -9.70
CA ASN A 141 49.08 25.00 -11.07
C ASN A 141 47.70 24.41 -11.38
N LEU A 142 46.72 25.28 -11.57
CA LEU A 142 45.39 24.83 -11.98
C LEU A 142 45.37 24.50 -13.49
N PRO A 143 44.61 23.49 -13.93
CA PRO A 143 44.54 23.12 -15.34
C PRO A 143 43.89 24.21 -16.18
N GLU A 144 44.36 24.41 -17.43
CA GLU A 144 43.87 25.44 -18.34
C GLU A 144 42.36 25.34 -18.61
N TRP A 145 41.76 24.17 -18.58
CA TRP A 145 40.32 24.01 -18.78
C TRP A 145 39.48 24.61 -17.66
N LEU A 146 40.04 24.68 -16.42
CA LEU A 146 39.39 25.33 -15.29
C LEU A 146 39.29 26.86 -15.45
N ILE A 147 40.21 27.45 -16.22
CA ILE A 147 40.23 28.86 -16.53
C ILE A 147 39.06 29.24 -17.46
N LYS A 148 38.46 28.27 -18.16
CA LYS A 148 37.26 28.48 -19.01
C LYS A 148 35.97 28.76 -18.22
N TYR A 149 36.01 28.66 -16.91
CA TYR A 149 34.90 29.02 -16.02
C TYR A 149 35.16 30.39 -15.37
N PRO A 150 34.92 31.51 -16.06
CA PRO A 150 35.26 32.85 -15.54
C PRO A 150 34.51 33.23 -14.26
N SER A 151 33.35 32.61 -14.04
CA SER A 151 32.57 32.78 -12.80
C SER A 151 33.24 32.14 -11.57
N MET A 152 34.17 31.22 -11.76
CA MET A 152 34.88 30.53 -10.69
C MET A 152 36.16 31.24 -10.28
N PHE A 153 36.77 32.01 -11.17
CA PHE A 153 37.99 32.76 -10.95
C PHE A 153 37.77 34.24 -11.25
N PRO A 154 37.12 35.00 -10.38
CA PRO A 154 37.04 36.42 -10.54
C PRO A 154 38.47 37.00 -10.51
N SER A 155 38.77 37.85 -11.48
CA SER A 155 40.07 38.50 -11.65
C SER A 155 40.54 39.38 -10.48
N ALA A 156 39.70 39.60 -9.49
CA ALA A 156 39.98 40.32 -8.25
C ALA A 156 40.17 39.34 -7.06
N LYS A 157 41.33 38.99 -6.83
CA LYS A 157 41.99 38.02 -6.00
C LYS A 157 41.68 37.94 -4.48
N LYS A 158 40.68 38.58 -3.93
CA LYS A 158 40.64 38.64 -2.44
C LYS A 158 39.50 37.94 -1.74
N ASP A 159 38.38 37.65 -2.38
CA ASP A 159 37.18 37.20 -1.69
C ASP A 159 36.42 36.06 -2.38
N TYR A 160 37.11 35.12 -3.04
CA TYR A 160 36.38 33.95 -3.57
C TYR A 160 36.31 32.86 -2.53
N ASP A 161 35.13 32.27 -2.42
CA ASP A 161 34.88 31.09 -1.60
C ASP A 161 35.22 29.83 -2.40
N PRO A 162 36.31 29.10 -2.05
CA PRO A 162 36.68 27.87 -2.74
C PRO A 162 35.59 26.81 -2.73
N GLN A 163 34.71 26.82 -1.72
CA GLN A 163 33.60 25.92 -1.62
C GLN A 163 32.57 26.15 -2.74
N SER A 164 32.32 27.41 -3.12
CA SER A 164 31.43 27.76 -4.21
C SER A 164 31.90 27.23 -5.56
N ILE A 165 33.23 27.11 -5.76
CA ILE A 165 33.84 26.55 -6.97
C ILE A 165 33.54 25.04 -7.03
N VAL A 166 33.78 24.34 -5.93
CA VAL A 166 33.52 22.90 -5.86
C VAL A 166 32.05 22.60 -6.08
N ASP A 167 31.14 23.44 -5.59
CA ASP A 167 29.69 23.27 -5.74
C ASP A 167 29.19 23.49 -7.16
N THR A 168 29.90 24.27 -7.97
CA THR A 168 29.53 24.54 -9.36
C THR A 168 30.11 23.55 -10.37
N LEU A 169 31.11 22.73 -9.98
CA LEU A 169 31.70 21.72 -10.85
C LEU A 169 30.71 20.56 -11.07
N ASN A 170 30.59 20.13 -12.33
CA ASN A 170 29.90 18.88 -12.62
C ASN A 170 30.77 17.67 -12.17
N ASN A 171 30.19 16.48 -12.14
CA ASN A 171 30.87 15.28 -11.64
C ASN A 171 32.12 14.89 -12.46
N GLU A 172 32.11 15.16 -13.75
CA GLU A 172 33.21 14.84 -14.64
C GLU A 172 34.39 15.81 -14.43
N ASP A 173 34.11 17.10 -14.37
CA ASP A 173 35.10 18.12 -14.09
C ASP A 173 35.70 17.96 -12.69
N ALA A 174 34.90 17.64 -11.69
CA ALA A 174 35.39 17.36 -10.34
C ALA A 174 36.30 16.12 -10.29
N ARG A 175 36.00 15.09 -11.09
CA ARG A 175 36.84 13.90 -11.22
C ARG A 175 38.16 14.23 -11.92
N LEU A 176 38.10 14.95 -13.03
CA LEU A 176 39.30 15.38 -13.76
C LEU A 176 40.18 16.27 -12.89
N LEU A 177 39.60 17.17 -12.11
CA LEU A 177 40.34 18.03 -11.20
C LEU A 177 41.03 17.20 -10.10
N SER A 178 40.35 16.25 -9.52
CA SER A 178 40.92 15.38 -8.49
C SER A 178 42.06 14.52 -9.04
N GLU A 179 41.93 14.00 -10.25
CA GLU A 179 42.98 13.25 -10.95
C GLU A 179 44.21 14.16 -11.24
N TYR A 180 43.96 15.36 -11.76
CA TYR A 180 45.02 16.32 -12.10
C TYR A 180 45.83 16.74 -10.86
N LEU A 181 45.15 16.97 -9.75
CA LEU A 181 45.79 17.39 -8.50
C LEU A 181 46.36 16.18 -7.71
N GLY A 182 46.20 14.96 -8.19
CA GLY A 182 46.62 13.73 -7.48
C GLY A 182 45.88 13.49 -6.17
N LEU A 183 44.70 14.09 -6.00
CA LEU A 183 43.90 14.01 -4.78
C LEU A 183 43.02 12.78 -4.80
N LYS A 184 42.84 12.17 -3.65
CA LYS A 184 41.82 11.12 -3.49
C LYS A 184 40.48 11.76 -3.15
N PRO A 185 39.47 11.62 -4.04
CA PRO A 185 38.16 12.16 -3.72
C PRO A 185 37.58 11.45 -2.48
N TYR A 186 36.76 12.17 -1.73
CA TYR A 186 35.99 11.55 -0.65
C TYR A 186 35.11 10.44 -1.21
N LYS A 187 35.24 9.26 -0.66
CA LYS A 187 34.35 8.14 -0.93
C LYS A 187 33.54 7.80 0.31
N GLY A 188 32.22 7.82 0.19
CA GLY A 188 31.33 7.34 1.23
C GLY A 188 30.64 6.05 0.83
N ASN A 189 30.28 5.23 1.81
CA ASN A 189 29.52 3.99 1.57
C ASN A 189 28.01 4.23 1.42
N GLY A 190 27.58 5.49 1.34
CA GLY A 190 26.18 5.86 1.40
C GLY A 190 25.62 5.83 2.83
N PHE A 191 24.35 6.18 2.96
CA PHE A 191 23.69 6.22 4.25
C PHE A 191 23.09 4.87 4.63
N THR A 192 23.20 4.54 5.91
CA THR A 192 22.52 3.39 6.51
C THR A 192 21.58 3.91 7.60
N ALA A 193 20.29 3.67 7.45
CA ALA A 193 19.30 4.04 8.47
C ALA A 193 19.51 3.25 9.76
N GLN A 194 19.61 3.96 10.88
CA GLN A 194 19.73 3.41 12.22
C GLN A 194 18.61 3.94 13.11
N ILE A 195 18.28 3.21 14.16
CA ILE A 195 17.28 3.60 15.15
C ILE A 195 17.97 4.44 16.21
N LEU A 196 17.41 5.60 16.53
CA LEU A 196 17.84 6.42 17.65
C LEU A 196 17.27 5.83 18.94
N VAL A 197 18.14 5.59 19.91
CA VAL A 197 17.76 5.15 21.26
C VAL A 197 18.44 6.04 22.27
N SER A 198 17.79 6.25 23.41
CA SER A 198 18.35 7.04 24.52
C SER A 198 18.54 6.14 25.73
N MET A 199 19.56 6.39 26.50
CA MET A 199 19.82 5.72 27.77
C MET A 199 20.19 6.78 28.83
N PRO A 200 19.62 6.73 30.04
CA PRO A 200 20.01 7.65 31.10
C PRO A 200 21.45 7.37 31.55
N ASP A 201 22.21 8.42 31.67
CA ASP A 201 23.53 8.35 32.28
C ASP A 201 23.41 8.04 33.78
N LEU A 202 24.19 7.11 34.26
CA LEU A 202 24.15 6.66 35.65
C LEU A 202 24.64 7.73 36.65
N GLU A 203 25.46 8.69 36.19
CA GLU A 203 26.05 9.73 37.06
C GLU A 203 25.24 11.03 37.01
N THR A 204 24.82 11.45 35.83
CA THR A 204 24.16 12.76 35.62
C THR A 204 22.66 12.68 35.47
N GLY A 205 22.11 11.51 35.14
CA GLY A 205 20.70 11.32 34.82
C GLY A 205 20.28 11.91 33.47
N GLU A 206 21.21 12.50 32.71
CA GLU A 206 20.93 13.01 31.36
C GLU A 206 20.76 11.87 30.37
N LEU A 207 19.93 12.10 29.35
CA LEU A 207 19.68 11.12 28.29
C LEU A 207 20.83 11.18 27.27
N ILE A 208 21.62 10.12 27.22
CA ILE A 208 22.66 9.93 26.20
C ILE A 208 22.06 9.20 25.01
N GLU A 209 22.28 9.74 23.82
CA GLU A 209 21.74 9.20 22.58
C GLU A 209 22.72 8.25 21.89
N TYR A 210 22.19 7.13 21.47
CA TYR A 210 22.91 6.09 20.74
C TYR A 210 22.17 5.72 19.44
N SER A 211 22.93 5.33 18.44
CA SER A 211 22.42 4.78 17.19
C SER A 211 22.57 3.26 17.18
N VAL A 212 21.49 2.56 16.79
CA VAL A 212 21.39 1.11 16.77
C VAL A 212 20.96 0.62 15.41
N SER A 213 21.69 -0.34 14.83
CA SER A 213 21.35 -0.89 13.51
C SER A 213 20.12 -1.78 13.54
N ARG A 214 19.95 -2.56 14.60
CA ARG A 214 18.85 -3.51 14.77
C ARG A 214 18.61 -3.82 16.24
N ILE A 215 17.35 -3.79 16.63
CA ILE A 215 16.90 -4.28 17.93
C ILE A 215 16.31 -5.69 17.73
N ASN A 216 16.88 -6.67 18.41
CA ASN A 216 16.37 -8.05 18.37
C ASN A 216 15.72 -8.37 19.72
N PRO A 217 14.41 -8.55 19.80
CA PRO A 217 13.70 -8.74 21.07
C PRO A 217 14.12 -9.98 21.85
N THR A 218 14.83 -10.93 21.22
CA THR A 218 15.31 -12.15 21.89
C THR A 218 16.69 -12.01 22.51
N LYS A 219 17.37 -10.87 22.34
CA LYS A 219 18.71 -10.63 22.90
C LYS A 219 18.64 -9.66 24.06
N GLU A 220 19.38 -9.94 25.12
CA GLU A 220 19.47 -9.06 26.30
C GLU A 220 20.26 -7.79 26.03
N THR A 221 21.16 -7.81 25.05
CA THR A 221 22.03 -6.67 24.73
C THR A 221 21.94 -6.28 23.25
N VAL A 222 22.16 -5.00 22.99
CA VAL A 222 22.19 -4.41 21.64
C VAL A 222 23.51 -3.68 21.40
N ASN A 223 24.04 -3.79 20.19
CA ASN A 223 25.22 -3.07 19.76
C ASN A 223 24.83 -1.65 19.35
N ALA A 224 25.32 -0.66 20.07
CA ALA A 224 25.01 0.75 19.89
C ALA A 224 26.28 1.55 19.63
N ARG A 225 26.14 2.71 18.99
CA ARG A 225 27.18 3.72 18.87
C ARG A 225 26.70 5.02 19.45
N LEU A 226 27.58 5.69 20.18
CA LEU A 226 27.33 7.02 20.74
C LEU A 226 27.13 8.02 19.59
N VAL A 227 26.05 8.81 19.63
CA VAL A 227 25.74 9.77 18.56
C VAL A 227 26.70 10.97 18.61
N SER A 228 27.05 11.44 19.80
CA SER A 228 27.99 12.56 19.99
C SER A 228 29.45 12.22 19.62
N ASN A 229 29.86 10.96 19.75
CA ASN A 229 31.18 10.48 19.37
C ASN A 229 31.11 9.09 18.70
N PRO A 230 30.76 9.01 17.41
CA PRO A 230 30.59 7.74 16.71
C PRO A 230 31.88 6.94 16.54
N GLU A 231 33.03 7.59 16.69
CA GLU A 231 34.35 7.00 16.53
C GLU A 231 34.83 6.23 17.78
N ALA A 232 34.25 6.51 18.95
CA ALA A 232 34.54 5.83 20.20
C ALA A 232 34.28 4.30 20.17
N GLY A 233 33.64 3.81 19.09
CA GLY A 233 33.45 2.38 18.89
C GLY A 233 32.03 1.92 19.15
N ILE A 234 31.86 0.59 19.25
CA ILE A 234 30.59 -0.06 19.51
C ILE A 234 30.51 -0.38 20.99
N THR A 235 29.45 0.13 21.64
CA THR A 235 29.14 -0.18 23.04
C THR A 235 27.98 -1.18 23.08
N LYS A 236 28.04 -2.14 24.00
CA LYS A 236 26.92 -3.05 24.26
C LYS A 236 26.04 -2.46 25.34
N LEU A 237 24.79 -2.18 25.01
CA LEU A 237 23.78 -1.65 25.92
C LEU A 237 22.81 -2.76 26.33
N SER A 238 22.35 -2.72 27.58
CA SER A 238 21.25 -3.57 28.04
C SER A 238 19.96 -3.13 27.38
N GLN A 239 19.22 -4.08 26.79
CA GLN A 239 17.99 -3.77 26.06
C GLN A 239 16.87 -3.29 26.99
N ASN A 240 16.92 -3.67 28.27
CA ASN A 240 15.93 -3.27 29.26
C ASN A 240 16.07 -1.80 29.74
N GLU A 241 17.25 -1.21 29.54
CA GLU A 241 17.57 0.15 29.95
C GLU A 241 17.45 1.19 28.83
N ILE A 242 17.26 0.71 27.59
CA ILE A 242 17.17 1.59 26.43
C ILE A 242 15.76 2.15 26.31
N ILE A 243 15.66 3.45 26.21
CA ILE A 243 14.44 4.16 25.83
C ILE A 243 14.42 4.31 24.32
N ILE A 244 13.44 3.70 23.66
CA ILE A 244 13.28 3.80 22.21
C ILE A 244 12.31 4.94 21.94
N ASN A 245 12.79 5.98 21.29
CA ASN A 245 11.96 7.09 20.86
C ASN A 245 11.02 6.64 19.72
N LYS A 246 9.73 6.62 20.02
CA LYS A 246 8.67 6.26 19.08
C LYS A 246 7.74 7.43 18.90
N ASN A 247 7.59 7.90 17.67
CA ASN A 247 6.68 8.97 17.34
C ASN A 247 5.48 8.41 16.55
N LEU A 248 4.28 8.91 16.84
CA LEU A 248 3.10 8.58 16.05
C LEU A 248 3.25 9.25 14.67
N LYS A 249 3.57 8.45 13.65
CA LYS A 249 3.73 8.92 12.27
C LYS A 249 2.87 8.08 11.33
N PRO A 250 1.59 8.45 11.11
CA PRO A 250 0.77 7.78 10.11
C PRO A 250 1.34 8.06 8.72
N SER A 251 1.58 7.01 7.95
CA SER A 251 2.10 7.09 6.59
C SER A 251 0.95 6.90 5.58
N TRP A 252 0.58 7.97 4.89
CA TRP A 252 -0.43 7.92 3.84
C TRP A 252 0.12 7.47 2.49
N ILE A 253 1.45 7.29 2.40
CA ILE A 253 2.16 6.92 1.17
C ILE A 253 1.64 5.58 0.59
N ASN A 254 1.18 4.65 1.45
CA ASN A 254 0.60 3.38 1.01
C ASN A 254 -0.71 3.56 0.22
N TYR A 255 -1.36 4.71 0.35
CA TYR A 255 -2.57 5.07 -0.41
C TYR A 255 -2.26 6.03 -1.56
N THR A 256 -1.38 7.01 -1.33
CA THR A 256 -1.08 8.04 -2.33
C THR A 256 -0.23 7.48 -3.48
N ASP A 257 0.81 6.71 -3.18
CA ASP A 257 1.72 6.20 -4.19
C ASP A 257 1.03 5.27 -5.22
N PRO A 258 0.22 4.28 -4.82
CA PRO A 258 -0.49 3.45 -5.80
C PRO A 258 -1.48 4.22 -6.67
N LEU A 259 -2.00 5.36 -6.17
CA LEU A 259 -3.00 6.16 -6.90
C LEU A 259 -2.36 7.23 -7.80
N THR A 260 -1.17 7.73 -7.46
CA THR A 260 -0.52 8.85 -8.13
C THR A 260 0.69 8.45 -8.97
N LYS A 261 1.40 7.40 -8.55
CA LYS A 261 2.61 6.92 -9.20
C LYS A 261 2.33 5.65 -9.98
N LYS A 262 2.81 5.59 -11.22
CA LYS A 262 2.94 4.31 -11.92
C LYS A 262 4.01 3.52 -11.18
N ALA A 263 3.58 2.52 -10.42
CA ALA A 263 4.51 1.65 -9.70
C ALA A 263 5.56 1.08 -10.66
N LEU A 264 6.79 0.95 -10.19
CA LEU A 264 7.89 0.33 -10.92
C LEU A 264 7.43 -0.98 -11.58
N GLY A 265 7.41 -1.02 -12.93
CA GLY A 265 7.06 -2.20 -13.70
C GLY A 265 5.58 -2.34 -14.03
N SER A 266 4.96 -1.38 -14.71
CA SER A 266 3.64 -1.50 -15.37
C SER A 266 2.39 -1.73 -14.50
N PHE A 267 2.48 -1.72 -13.17
CA PHE A 267 1.30 -1.85 -12.31
C PHE A 267 0.57 -0.51 -12.17
N ASP A 268 -0.58 -0.37 -12.82
CA ASP A 268 -1.47 0.78 -12.72
C ASP A 268 -2.65 0.42 -11.80
N ALA A 269 -2.57 0.83 -10.53
CA ALA A 269 -3.58 0.52 -9.52
C ALA A 269 -4.95 1.15 -9.86
N VAL A 270 -4.96 2.34 -10.46
CA VAL A 270 -6.20 3.01 -10.87
C VAL A 270 -6.87 2.23 -11.99
N ARG A 271 -6.10 1.77 -12.97
CA ARG A 271 -6.61 0.93 -14.06
C ARG A 271 -7.14 -0.41 -13.53
N CYS A 272 -6.42 -1.05 -12.63
CA CYS A 272 -6.87 -2.30 -12.01
C CYS A 272 -8.18 -2.10 -11.23
N LEU A 273 -8.29 -1.03 -10.45
CA LEU A 273 -9.51 -0.69 -9.72
C LEU A 273 -10.69 -0.44 -10.66
N ASN A 274 -10.48 0.36 -11.71
CA ASN A 274 -11.51 0.64 -12.71
C ASN A 274 -11.98 -0.64 -13.42
N ASN A 275 -11.05 -1.54 -13.79
CA ASN A 275 -11.40 -2.83 -14.38
C ASN A 275 -12.21 -3.69 -13.41
N SER A 276 -11.83 -3.75 -12.12
CA SER A 276 -12.57 -4.50 -11.09
C SER A 276 -13.99 -3.95 -10.90
N VAL A 277 -14.16 -2.64 -10.85
CA VAL A 277 -15.47 -1.98 -10.75
C VAL A 277 -16.30 -2.29 -12.00
N PHE A 278 -15.72 -2.13 -13.19
CA PHE A 278 -16.42 -2.40 -14.45
C PHE A 278 -16.89 -3.86 -14.53
N VAL A 279 -15.99 -4.82 -14.29
CA VAL A 279 -16.31 -6.26 -14.32
C VAL A 279 -17.40 -6.59 -13.30
N THR A 280 -17.27 -6.08 -12.07
CA THR A 280 -18.25 -6.37 -11.01
C THR A 280 -19.63 -5.84 -11.35
N ILE A 281 -19.75 -4.60 -11.82
CA ILE A 281 -21.03 -3.99 -12.16
C ILE A 281 -21.66 -4.69 -13.36
N VAL A 282 -20.92 -4.81 -14.47
CA VAL A 282 -21.45 -5.37 -15.72
C VAL A 282 -21.82 -6.84 -15.56
N ALA A 283 -20.94 -7.64 -14.93
CA ALA A 283 -21.22 -9.05 -14.68
C ALA A 283 -22.42 -9.24 -13.75
N THR A 284 -22.58 -8.41 -12.72
CA THR A 284 -23.74 -8.48 -11.81
C THR A 284 -25.04 -8.17 -12.57
N ILE A 285 -25.09 -7.11 -13.37
CA ILE A 285 -26.27 -6.77 -14.15
C ILE A 285 -26.67 -7.92 -15.09
N ILE A 286 -25.69 -8.47 -15.83
CA ILE A 286 -25.93 -9.60 -16.74
C ILE A 286 -26.43 -10.84 -15.97
N THR A 287 -25.79 -11.12 -14.82
CA THR A 287 -26.19 -12.25 -13.96
C THR A 287 -27.62 -12.11 -13.44
N LEU A 288 -28.01 -10.92 -12.98
CA LEU A 288 -29.37 -10.67 -12.50
C LEU A 288 -30.41 -10.83 -13.63
N LEU A 289 -30.11 -10.32 -14.80
CA LEU A 289 -31.02 -10.44 -15.97
C LEU A 289 -31.17 -11.89 -16.40
N ILE A 290 -30.09 -12.61 -16.65
CA ILE A 290 -30.11 -13.99 -17.13
C ILE A 290 -30.76 -14.90 -16.09
N ASN A 291 -30.37 -14.81 -14.84
CA ASN A 291 -30.90 -15.68 -13.79
C ASN A 291 -32.37 -15.40 -13.48
N SER A 292 -32.80 -14.13 -13.49
CA SER A 292 -34.20 -13.81 -13.26
C SER A 292 -35.14 -14.27 -14.43
N MET A 293 -34.67 -14.15 -15.67
CA MET A 293 -35.41 -14.66 -16.83
C MET A 293 -35.49 -16.19 -16.80
N ALA A 294 -34.38 -16.87 -16.50
CA ALA A 294 -34.37 -18.32 -16.38
C ALA A 294 -35.26 -18.81 -15.22
N ALA A 295 -35.18 -18.11 -14.06
CA ALA A 295 -36.02 -18.40 -12.90
C ALA A 295 -37.54 -18.20 -13.21
N PHE A 296 -37.87 -17.12 -13.91
CA PHE A 296 -39.24 -16.85 -14.36
C PHE A 296 -39.77 -17.98 -15.26
N ALA A 297 -38.99 -18.36 -16.27
CA ALA A 297 -39.37 -19.45 -17.16
C ALA A 297 -39.56 -20.78 -16.43
N LEU A 298 -38.66 -21.11 -15.49
CA LEU A 298 -38.71 -22.35 -14.72
C LEU A 298 -39.73 -22.33 -13.58
N SER A 299 -40.27 -21.20 -13.18
CA SER A 299 -41.24 -21.08 -12.09
C SER A 299 -42.67 -20.92 -12.58
N LYS A 300 -42.90 -20.19 -13.67
CA LYS A 300 -44.23 -19.71 -14.10
C LYS A 300 -44.74 -20.34 -15.39
N TYR A 301 -43.88 -21.04 -16.14
CA TYR A 301 -44.30 -21.76 -17.31
C TYR A 301 -44.32 -23.27 -17.07
N ARG A 302 -45.29 -23.93 -17.68
CA ARG A 302 -45.37 -25.40 -17.72
C ARG A 302 -45.01 -25.87 -19.11
N PHE A 303 -43.89 -26.51 -19.29
CA PHE A 303 -43.43 -27.09 -20.54
C PHE A 303 -42.81 -28.48 -20.32
N ASN A 304 -42.86 -29.28 -21.39
CA ASN A 304 -42.27 -30.62 -21.34
C ASN A 304 -40.74 -30.53 -21.07
N GLY A 305 -40.25 -31.21 -20.03
CA GLY A 305 -38.84 -31.18 -19.67
C GLY A 305 -38.44 -30.12 -18.62
N GLN A 306 -39.35 -29.25 -18.17
CA GLN A 306 -39.06 -28.23 -17.14
C GLN A 306 -38.31 -28.78 -15.94
N ILE A 307 -38.75 -29.90 -15.38
CA ILE A 307 -38.14 -30.56 -14.24
C ILE A 307 -36.72 -31.04 -14.59
N VAL A 308 -36.56 -31.59 -15.81
CA VAL A 308 -35.24 -32.10 -16.26
C VAL A 308 -34.22 -30.94 -16.33
N PHE A 309 -34.59 -29.82 -16.97
CA PHE A 309 -33.72 -28.63 -17.00
C PHE A 309 -33.39 -28.15 -15.59
N PHE A 310 -34.36 -28.10 -14.69
CA PHE A 310 -34.10 -27.66 -13.32
C PHE A 310 -33.18 -28.64 -12.56
N VAL A 311 -33.37 -29.95 -12.72
CA VAL A 311 -32.50 -30.97 -12.13
C VAL A 311 -31.07 -30.88 -12.67
N ILE A 312 -30.90 -30.62 -13.97
CA ILE A 312 -29.58 -30.40 -14.58
C ILE A 312 -28.88 -29.18 -13.91
N ILE A 313 -29.62 -28.05 -13.76
CA ILE A 313 -29.08 -26.87 -13.07
C ILE A 313 -28.67 -27.21 -11.62
N LEU A 314 -29.50 -27.96 -10.90
CA LEU A 314 -29.15 -28.39 -9.53
C LEU A 314 -27.94 -29.32 -9.50
N ALA A 315 -27.81 -30.22 -10.45
CA ALA A 315 -26.69 -31.15 -10.56
C ALA A 315 -25.36 -30.39 -10.75
N THR A 316 -25.36 -29.24 -11.46
CA THR A 316 -24.16 -28.42 -11.62
C THR A 316 -23.68 -27.78 -10.31
N LEU A 317 -24.55 -27.60 -9.30
CA LEU A 317 -24.15 -27.12 -7.97
C LEU A 317 -23.28 -28.14 -7.20
N MET A 318 -23.39 -29.44 -7.55
CA MET A 318 -22.57 -30.48 -6.92
C MET A 318 -21.16 -30.56 -7.47
N VAL A 319 -20.88 -29.88 -8.61
CA VAL A 319 -19.54 -29.88 -9.22
C VAL A 319 -18.66 -28.85 -8.49
N PRO A 320 -17.51 -29.26 -7.91
CA PRO A 320 -16.60 -28.33 -7.27
C PRO A 320 -16.08 -27.30 -8.28
N ALA A 321 -16.07 -26.02 -7.86
CA ALA A 321 -15.61 -24.92 -8.73
C ALA A 321 -14.17 -25.13 -9.24
N SER A 322 -13.30 -25.77 -8.44
CA SER A 322 -11.93 -26.08 -8.83
C SER A 322 -11.82 -27.01 -10.05
N VAL A 323 -12.79 -27.91 -10.25
CA VAL A 323 -12.83 -28.80 -11.43
C VAL A 323 -13.23 -28.03 -12.69
N LEU A 324 -14.08 -27.02 -12.53
CA LEU A 324 -14.57 -26.23 -13.66
C LEU A 324 -13.52 -25.26 -14.23
N ILE A 325 -12.50 -24.90 -13.46
CA ILE A 325 -11.47 -23.91 -13.86
C ILE A 325 -10.82 -24.27 -15.20
N VAL A 326 -10.40 -25.52 -15.37
CA VAL A 326 -9.75 -25.98 -16.62
C VAL A 326 -10.69 -25.88 -17.82
N GLY A 327 -11.97 -26.24 -17.62
CA GLY A 327 -12.99 -26.14 -18.66
C GLY A 327 -13.28 -24.68 -19.05
N ILE A 328 -13.35 -23.79 -18.05
CA ILE A 328 -13.54 -22.35 -18.24
C ILE A 328 -12.36 -21.75 -19.02
N PHE A 329 -11.12 -22.05 -18.61
CA PHE A 329 -9.93 -21.61 -19.33
C PHE A 329 -9.95 -22.03 -20.80
N LYS A 330 -10.21 -23.30 -21.06
CA LYS A 330 -10.31 -23.81 -22.43
C LYS A 330 -11.41 -23.10 -23.23
N MET A 331 -12.58 -22.88 -22.63
CA MET A 331 -13.68 -22.18 -23.26
C MET A 331 -13.32 -20.73 -23.61
N VAL A 332 -12.72 -19.98 -22.65
CA VAL A 332 -12.28 -18.59 -22.85
C VAL A 332 -11.25 -18.50 -23.97
N THR A 333 -10.30 -19.45 -24.02
CA THR A 333 -9.27 -19.49 -25.07
C THR A 333 -9.88 -19.83 -26.44
N MET A 334 -10.76 -20.82 -26.51
CA MET A 334 -11.39 -21.25 -27.78
C MET A 334 -12.33 -20.18 -28.35
N THR A 335 -12.96 -19.37 -27.50
CA THR A 335 -13.85 -18.27 -27.92
C THR A 335 -13.10 -16.98 -28.25
N GLY A 336 -11.80 -16.95 -28.10
CA GLY A 336 -10.97 -15.75 -28.35
C GLY A 336 -11.16 -14.63 -27.32
N LEU A 337 -11.71 -14.93 -26.15
CA LEU A 337 -11.93 -13.96 -25.07
C LEU A 337 -10.74 -13.83 -24.11
N SER A 338 -9.66 -14.58 -24.36
CA SER A 338 -8.42 -14.48 -23.59
C SER A 338 -7.80 -13.09 -23.70
N GLY A 339 -7.33 -12.53 -22.59
CA GLY A 339 -6.82 -11.17 -22.53
C GLY A 339 -7.89 -10.07 -22.48
N SER A 340 -9.19 -10.45 -22.44
CA SER A 340 -10.31 -9.50 -22.39
C SER A 340 -11.08 -9.56 -21.09
N LEU A 341 -11.61 -8.41 -20.63
CA LEU A 341 -12.52 -8.36 -19.48
C LEU A 341 -13.80 -9.19 -19.69
N TRP A 342 -14.22 -9.41 -20.95
CA TRP A 342 -15.33 -10.28 -21.29
C TRP A 342 -15.05 -11.76 -20.99
N GLY A 343 -13.79 -12.17 -21.02
CA GLY A 343 -13.36 -13.51 -20.59
C GLY A 343 -13.61 -13.77 -19.10
N VAL A 344 -13.70 -12.70 -18.30
CA VAL A 344 -14.09 -12.78 -16.88
C VAL A 344 -15.60 -12.69 -16.69
N ILE A 345 -16.29 -11.86 -17.49
CA ILE A 345 -17.71 -11.58 -17.34
C ILE A 345 -18.58 -12.76 -17.80
N ILE A 346 -18.32 -13.28 -19.00
CA ILE A 346 -19.21 -14.24 -19.67
C ILE A 346 -19.28 -15.60 -18.96
N PRO A 347 -18.18 -16.23 -18.51
CA PRO A 347 -18.25 -17.55 -17.89
C PRO A 347 -19.13 -17.62 -16.64
N GLY A 348 -19.23 -16.51 -15.93
CA GLY A 348 -20.05 -16.40 -14.74
C GLY A 348 -21.38 -15.69 -14.93
N ALA A 349 -21.82 -15.44 -16.16
CA ALA A 349 -23.05 -14.69 -16.46
C ALA A 349 -24.33 -15.39 -15.96
N ALA A 350 -24.35 -16.72 -16.00
CA ALA A 350 -25.43 -17.51 -15.46
C ALA A 350 -24.92 -18.35 -14.26
N THR A 351 -25.58 -18.22 -13.11
CA THR A 351 -25.21 -18.94 -11.91
C THR A 351 -26.32 -19.91 -11.47
N PRO A 352 -26.03 -21.21 -11.31
CA PRO A 352 -27.03 -22.19 -10.85
C PRO A 352 -27.68 -21.80 -9.53
N THR A 353 -26.90 -21.27 -8.58
CA THR A 353 -27.39 -20.78 -7.29
C THR A 353 -28.38 -19.62 -7.46
N GLY A 354 -28.08 -18.67 -8.39
CA GLY A 354 -28.95 -17.53 -8.65
C GLY A 354 -30.28 -17.97 -9.26
N VAL A 355 -30.26 -18.86 -10.25
CA VAL A 355 -31.48 -19.42 -10.85
C VAL A 355 -32.32 -20.17 -9.83
N PHE A 356 -31.68 -21.01 -9.00
CA PHE A 356 -32.37 -21.75 -7.95
C PHE A 356 -33.05 -20.81 -6.95
N MET A 357 -32.32 -19.86 -6.40
CA MET A 357 -32.80 -18.93 -5.38
C MET A 357 -33.97 -18.08 -5.92
N LEU A 358 -33.82 -17.50 -7.09
CA LEU A 358 -34.86 -16.66 -7.69
C LEU A 358 -36.09 -17.50 -8.07
N ARG A 359 -35.89 -18.72 -8.57
CA ARG A 359 -37.02 -19.65 -8.84
C ARG A 359 -37.82 -19.97 -7.60
N GLN A 360 -37.15 -20.30 -6.48
CA GLN A 360 -37.84 -20.60 -5.22
C GLN A 360 -38.66 -19.39 -4.74
N TYR A 361 -38.13 -18.19 -4.87
CA TYR A 361 -38.86 -16.98 -4.51
C TYR A 361 -40.03 -16.72 -5.47
N MET A 362 -39.82 -16.83 -6.80
CA MET A 362 -40.88 -16.57 -7.78
C MET A 362 -42.03 -17.58 -7.70
N LEU A 363 -41.81 -18.79 -7.21
CA LEU A 363 -42.85 -19.76 -6.93
C LEU A 363 -43.84 -19.28 -5.84
N THR A 364 -43.43 -18.38 -4.94
CA THR A 364 -44.34 -17.83 -3.91
C THR A 364 -45.26 -16.72 -4.45
N ILE A 365 -44.97 -16.18 -5.65
CA ILE A 365 -45.81 -15.17 -6.27
C ILE A 365 -47.07 -15.88 -6.81
N PRO A 366 -48.29 -15.40 -6.48
CA PRO A 366 -49.54 -16.01 -6.95
C PRO A 366 -49.64 -16.04 -8.49
N ASP A 367 -50.10 -17.17 -9.04
CA ASP A 367 -50.26 -17.33 -10.49
C ASP A 367 -51.47 -16.54 -11.03
N GLU A 368 -52.44 -16.23 -10.15
CA GLU A 368 -53.60 -15.41 -10.49
C GLU A 368 -53.25 -14.01 -11.02
N LEU A 369 -52.13 -13.46 -10.60
CA LEU A 369 -51.63 -12.18 -11.12
C LEU A 369 -51.21 -12.28 -12.59
N LEU A 370 -50.64 -13.42 -12.97
CA LEU A 370 -50.24 -13.66 -14.37
C LEU A 370 -51.48 -13.96 -15.26
N GLU A 371 -52.43 -14.72 -14.72
CA GLU A 371 -53.67 -15.02 -15.40
C GLU A 371 -54.49 -13.75 -15.65
N ALA A 372 -54.65 -12.86 -14.66
CA ALA A 372 -55.28 -11.58 -14.80
C ALA A 372 -54.59 -10.72 -15.87
N ALA A 373 -53.26 -10.63 -15.86
CA ALA A 373 -52.51 -9.89 -16.87
C ALA A 373 -52.68 -10.46 -18.29
N ARG A 374 -52.77 -11.78 -18.42
CA ARG A 374 -53.06 -12.44 -19.73
C ARG A 374 -54.46 -12.17 -20.22
N MET A 375 -55.44 -12.09 -19.31
CA MET A 375 -56.81 -11.68 -19.64
C MET A 375 -56.86 -10.25 -20.15
N ASP A 376 -55.97 -9.38 -19.63
CA ASP A 376 -55.77 -8.00 -20.11
C ASP A 376 -54.92 -7.92 -21.38
N ALA A 377 -54.68 -9.06 -22.07
CA ALA A 377 -53.88 -9.18 -23.27
C ALA A 377 -52.42 -8.68 -23.13
N ALA A 378 -51.86 -8.72 -21.94
CA ALA A 378 -50.44 -8.35 -21.71
C ALA A 378 -49.53 -9.41 -22.33
N SER A 379 -48.45 -8.96 -23.02
CA SER A 379 -47.43 -9.86 -23.52
C SER A 379 -46.60 -10.45 -22.35
N GLU A 380 -46.04 -11.65 -22.54
CA GLU A 380 -45.19 -12.31 -21.55
C GLU A 380 -44.00 -11.45 -21.13
N TRP A 381 -43.45 -10.63 -22.05
CA TRP A 381 -42.41 -9.65 -21.78
C TRP A 381 -42.91 -8.53 -20.87
N THR A 382 -44.17 -8.08 -21.05
CA THR A 382 -44.82 -7.09 -20.18
C THR A 382 -45.04 -7.68 -18.79
N ILE A 383 -45.52 -8.94 -18.70
CA ILE A 383 -45.71 -9.66 -17.44
C ILE A 383 -44.40 -9.77 -16.68
N TYR A 384 -43.31 -10.18 -17.38
CA TYR A 384 -41.99 -10.27 -16.75
C TYR A 384 -41.54 -8.93 -16.16
N TRP A 385 -41.49 -7.86 -16.99
CA TRP A 385 -40.90 -6.59 -16.55
C TRP A 385 -41.79 -5.76 -15.62
N ARG A 386 -43.11 -5.81 -15.78
CA ARG A 386 -44.03 -4.95 -15.01
C ARG A 386 -44.65 -5.63 -13.78
N ILE A 387 -44.63 -6.95 -13.72
CA ILE A 387 -45.28 -7.70 -12.64
C ILE A 387 -44.22 -8.53 -11.87
N ILE A 388 -43.60 -9.50 -12.54
CA ILE A 388 -42.78 -10.48 -11.87
C ILE A 388 -41.46 -9.88 -11.37
N PHE A 389 -40.75 -9.10 -12.21
CA PHE A 389 -39.48 -8.51 -11.87
C PHE A 389 -39.60 -7.55 -10.65
N PRO A 390 -40.57 -6.61 -10.58
CA PRO A 390 -40.78 -5.78 -9.43
C PRO A 390 -41.15 -6.56 -8.16
N LEU A 391 -41.99 -7.57 -8.26
CA LEU A 391 -42.37 -8.41 -7.11
C LEU A 391 -41.20 -9.27 -6.63
N ALA A 392 -40.29 -9.64 -7.52
CA ALA A 392 -39.07 -10.40 -7.17
C ALA A 392 -37.91 -9.54 -6.73
N LEU A 393 -38.02 -8.19 -6.72
CA LEU A 393 -36.95 -7.28 -6.34
C LEU A 393 -36.25 -7.62 -5.01
N PRO A 394 -36.94 -8.04 -3.93
CA PRO A 394 -36.25 -8.42 -2.69
C PRO A 394 -35.25 -9.57 -2.89
N ALA A 395 -35.63 -10.60 -3.65
CA ALA A 395 -34.73 -11.72 -3.94
C ALA A 395 -33.64 -11.34 -4.96
N ILE A 396 -33.96 -10.51 -5.94
CA ILE A 396 -33.00 -9.96 -6.92
C ILE A 396 -31.96 -9.11 -6.21
N ALA A 397 -32.36 -8.29 -5.24
CA ALA A 397 -31.42 -7.47 -4.44
C ALA A 397 -30.44 -8.35 -3.64
N VAL A 398 -30.94 -9.42 -3.01
CA VAL A 398 -30.07 -10.38 -2.29
C VAL A 398 -29.08 -11.02 -3.26
N LEU A 399 -29.54 -11.50 -4.41
CA LEU A 399 -28.63 -12.06 -5.43
C LEU A 399 -27.64 -11.02 -5.93
N GLY A 400 -28.05 -9.76 -6.08
CA GLY A 400 -27.18 -8.66 -6.49
C GLY A 400 -26.03 -8.44 -5.49
N ILE A 401 -26.34 -8.37 -4.20
CA ILE A 401 -25.34 -8.22 -3.14
C ILE A 401 -24.36 -9.41 -3.16
N LEU A 402 -24.87 -10.64 -3.22
CA LEU A 402 -24.04 -11.83 -3.30
C LEU A 402 -23.15 -11.83 -4.54
N SER A 403 -23.69 -11.44 -5.70
CA SER A 403 -22.95 -11.37 -6.97
C SER A 403 -21.83 -10.35 -6.89
N ILE A 404 -22.08 -9.16 -6.32
CA ILE A 404 -21.04 -8.14 -6.10
C ILE A 404 -19.92 -8.69 -5.20
N ILE A 405 -20.29 -9.30 -4.07
CA ILE A 405 -19.30 -9.84 -3.13
C ILE A 405 -18.45 -10.92 -3.79
N TRP A 406 -19.05 -11.85 -4.51
CA TRP A 406 -18.32 -12.93 -5.17
C TRP A 406 -17.40 -12.41 -6.27
N ARG A 407 -17.87 -11.50 -7.11
CA ARG A 407 -17.08 -10.92 -8.21
C ARG A 407 -15.92 -10.07 -7.73
N TRP A 408 -16.16 -9.27 -6.69
CA TRP A 408 -15.12 -8.42 -6.10
C TRP A 408 -13.99 -9.22 -5.47
N ASN A 409 -14.30 -10.38 -4.90
CA ASN A 409 -13.32 -11.24 -4.24
C ASN A 409 -12.76 -12.35 -5.16
N ASP A 410 -13.21 -12.43 -6.42
CA ASP A 410 -12.72 -13.44 -7.35
C ASP A 410 -11.33 -13.08 -7.88
N LEU A 411 -10.34 -13.86 -7.49
CA LEU A 411 -8.96 -13.74 -7.96
C LEU A 411 -8.66 -14.72 -9.08
N ILE A 412 -9.27 -15.91 -9.04
CA ILE A 412 -8.85 -17.03 -9.89
C ILE A 412 -9.25 -16.81 -11.34
N LEU A 413 -10.49 -16.43 -11.57
CA LEU A 413 -11.01 -16.26 -12.93
C LEU A 413 -10.31 -15.12 -13.70
N PRO A 414 -10.09 -13.91 -13.11
CA PRO A 414 -9.28 -12.88 -13.76
C PRO A 414 -7.86 -13.35 -14.06
N MET A 415 -7.23 -14.10 -13.14
CA MET A 415 -5.86 -14.56 -13.30
C MET A 415 -5.68 -15.52 -14.49
N ILE A 416 -6.69 -16.31 -14.83
CA ILE A 416 -6.65 -17.25 -15.96
C ILE A 416 -7.21 -16.68 -17.25
N ALA A 417 -8.09 -15.67 -17.18
CA ALA A 417 -8.77 -15.12 -18.35
C ALA A 417 -8.03 -13.93 -18.98
N VAL A 418 -7.22 -13.19 -18.22
CA VAL A 418 -6.58 -11.92 -18.61
C VAL A 418 -5.06 -12.06 -18.76
N GLN A 419 -4.57 -13.28 -18.95
CA GLN A 419 -3.14 -13.52 -19.25
C GLN A 419 -2.75 -13.03 -20.62
#